data_36f7edbca423a83c1dab857bd5a511ba
#
_entry.id   36f7edbca423a83c1dab857bd5a511ba
#
_cell.length_a   1.000
_cell.length_b   1.000
_cell.length_c   1.000
_cell.angle_alpha   90.00
_cell.angle_beta   90.00
_cell.angle_gamma   90.00
#
_symmetry.space_group_name_H-M   'P 1'
#
loop_
_entity.id
_entity.type
_entity.pdbx_description
1 polymer ?
#
loop_
_entity_poly.entity_id
_entity_poly.type
_entity_poly.pdbx_seq_one_letter_code
_entity_poly.pdbx_strand_id
1 'polypeptide(L)'
;SKWNINLKKLKEKPDYFIESIESMLRQTIKPDEIVIVKDGPLTPELDQVINKYANQESGLFKIVPLVKNLGLGLALNEGLKKCRNELVARMDTDDISLENRCELQLKEFEKDPKLSICGTMIDEFYDTPENIVASRIVPLKHNDIVKFGRRRSPFNHVTVMFKKNDVLACEGGYHDVHRKEDIDLFVRMVNGGFWGMNLNESLVLVRSNIDNFERRKSWANCKSYIKVIFDFWKRGYSRLSDLVFVVITQVGMFIAPTWLLRIVSNKVLRSERKTRM
;
A
#
# COMPACT_ATOMS: atom_id res chain seq x y z
N SER A 1 -0.40 -4.24 22.49
CA SER A 1 -1.27 -4.69 21.39
C SER A 1 -0.50 -5.65 20.50
N LYS A 2 -1.13 -6.77 20.14
CA LYS A 2 -0.54 -7.80 19.27
C LYS A 2 -0.84 -7.48 17.81
N TRP A 3 0.16 -7.53 16.95
CA TRP A 3 0.02 -7.18 15.54
C TRP A 3 0.97 -8.00 14.65
N ASN A 4 0.64 -8.09 13.35
CA ASN A 4 1.38 -8.85 12.35
C ASN A 4 1.78 -7.97 11.18
N ILE A 5 2.75 -8.45 10.39
CA ILE A 5 3.14 -7.85 9.12
C ILE A 5 2.74 -8.81 7.99
N ASN A 6 2.23 -8.26 6.89
CA ASN A 6 2.00 -8.99 5.66
C ASN A 6 2.89 -8.41 4.55
N LEU A 7 3.88 -9.20 4.14
CA LEU A 7 4.84 -8.89 3.08
C LEU A 7 4.53 -9.74 1.85
N LYS A 8 4.49 -9.12 0.68
CA LYS A 8 4.38 -9.84 -0.59
C LYS A 8 5.49 -9.47 -1.55
N LYS A 9 6.01 -10.49 -2.27
CA LYS A 9 7.04 -10.25 -3.28
C LYS A 9 7.03 -11.12 -4.52
N LEU A 10 7.63 -10.58 -5.61
CA LEU A 10 7.87 -11.29 -6.86
C LEU A 10 9.17 -11.03 -7.63
N LYS A 11 9.79 -9.86 -7.56
CA LYS A 11 10.92 -9.51 -8.47
C LYS A 11 11.92 -8.50 -7.91
N GLU A 12 12.03 -8.36 -6.57
CA GLU A 12 12.93 -7.36 -6.00
C GLU A 12 14.38 -7.82 -5.92
N LYS A 13 15.28 -6.86 -5.75
CA LYS A 13 16.67 -7.16 -5.43
C LYS A 13 16.75 -7.71 -4.01
N PRO A 14 17.56 -8.74 -3.74
CA PRO A 14 17.72 -9.28 -2.39
C PRO A 14 18.06 -8.22 -1.35
N ASP A 15 18.90 -7.25 -1.68
CA ASP A 15 19.31 -6.17 -0.77
C ASP A 15 18.13 -5.29 -0.33
N TYR A 16 17.23 -4.95 -1.25
CA TYR A 16 16.03 -4.16 -0.91
C TYR A 16 15.10 -4.94 0.02
N PHE A 17 15.00 -6.24 -0.22
CA PHE A 17 14.21 -7.11 0.65
C PHE A 17 14.82 -7.22 2.06
N ILE A 18 16.15 -7.29 2.17
CA ILE A 18 16.86 -7.23 3.45
C ILE A 18 16.55 -5.93 4.19
N GLU A 19 16.71 -4.78 3.53
CA GLU A 19 16.41 -3.46 4.12
C GLU A 19 14.96 -3.37 4.62
N SER A 20 14.00 -3.87 3.84
CA SER A 20 12.59 -3.90 4.22
C SER A 20 12.34 -4.74 5.47
N ILE A 21 12.85 -5.98 5.52
CA ILE A 21 12.73 -6.87 6.70
C ILE A 21 13.37 -6.20 7.92
N GLU A 22 14.58 -5.70 7.80
CA GLU A 22 15.29 -5.06 8.91
C GLU A 22 14.57 -3.83 9.43
N SER A 23 13.96 -3.03 8.54
CA SER A 23 13.17 -1.88 8.95
C SER A 23 11.96 -2.26 9.81
N MET A 24 11.38 -3.43 9.55
CA MET A 24 10.28 -3.96 10.35
C MET A 24 10.76 -4.64 11.65
N LEU A 25 11.94 -5.20 11.67
CA LEU A 25 12.58 -5.73 12.88
C LEU A 25 13.05 -4.62 13.84
N ARG A 26 13.34 -3.41 13.31
CA ARG A 26 13.72 -2.23 14.10
C ARG A 26 12.55 -1.43 14.66
N GLN A 27 11.29 -1.83 14.42
CA GLN A 27 10.15 -1.11 14.99
C GLN A 27 10.23 -0.99 16.51
N THR A 28 9.86 0.19 17.07
CA THR A 28 9.85 0.46 18.52
C THR A 28 8.94 -0.52 19.26
N ILE A 29 7.80 -0.89 18.66
CA ILE A 29 6.96 -2.01 19.12
C ILE A 29 7.15 -3.15 18.14
N LYS A 30 7.74 -4.25 18.61
CA LYS A 30 8.04 -5.43 17.79
C LYS A 30 6.77 -6.12 17.30
N PRO A 31 6.76 -6.66 16.05
CA PRO A 31 5.68 -7.51 15.59
C PRO A 31 5.70 -8.87 16.34
N ASP A 32 4.50 -9.43 16.54
CA ASP A 32 4.39 -10.80 17.05
C ASP A 32 4.57 -11.86 15.96
N GLU A 33 4.41 -11.47 14.69
CA GLU A 33 4.52 -12.34 13.53
C GLU A 33 4.79 -11.52 12.27
N ILE A 34 5.66 -12.04 11.41
CA ILE A 34 5.91 -11.53 10.06
C ILE A 34 5.47 -12.61 9.06
N VAL A 35 4.39 -12.34 8.33
CA VAL A 35 3.86 -13.25 7.30
C VAL A 35 4.44 -12.86 5.95
N ILE A 36 5.23 -13.73 5.34
CA ILE A 36 5.79 -13.55 4.00
C ILE A 36 5.04 -14.44 3.02
N VAL A 37 4.38 -13.83 2.02
CA VAL A 37 3.70 -14.56 0.97
C VAL A 37 4.61 -14.69 -0.25
N LYS A 38 4.98 -15.91 -0.58
CA LYS A 38 5.71 -16.25 -1.81
C LYS A 38 4.68 -16.46 -2.93
N ASP A 39 4.40 -15.41 -3.72
CA ASP A 39 3.39 -15.46 -4.78
C ASP A 39 3.96 -16.13 -6.06
N GLY A 40 4.08 -17.43 -6.00
CA GLY A 40 4.77 -18.29 -6.95
C GLY A 40 6.25 -18.50 -6.59
N PRO A 41 7.00 -19.21 -7.45
CA PRO A 41 8.44 -19.47 -7.26
C PRO A 41 9.24 -18.16 -7.16
N LEU A 42 10.20 -18.13 -6.25
CA LEU A 42 11.16 -17.03 -6.09
C LEU A 42 12.51 -17.38 -6.70
N THR A 43 13.42 -16.41 -6.79
CA THR A 43 14.82 -16.70 -7.12
C THR A 43 15.52 -17.37 -5.93
N PRO A 44 16.57 -18.19 -6.17
CA PRO A 44 17.33 -18.82 -5.09
C PRO A 44 17.87 -17.83 -4.05
N GLU A 45 18.29 -16.64 -4.49
CA GLU A 45 18.85 -15.59 -3.61
C GLU A 45 17.78 -15.05 -2.65
N LEU A 46 16.55 -14.87 -3.11
CA LEU A 46 15.44 -14.42 -2.27
C LEU A 46 15.01 -15.50 -1.28
N ASP A 47 14.99 -16.77 -1.71
CA ASP A 47 14.72 -17.89 -0.82
C ASP A 47 15.81 -18.02 0.25
N GLN A 48 17.08 -17.78 -0.08
CA GLN A 48 18.16 -17.73 0.90
C GLN A 48 17.96 -16.63 1.95
N VAL A 49 17.55 -15.40 1.52
CA VAL A 49 17.24 -14.31 2.46
C VAL A 49 16.11 -14.72 3.40
N ILE A 50 15.00 -15.24 2.88
CA ILE A 50 13.86 -15.68 3.69
C ILE A 50 14.30 -16.73 4.71
N ASN A 51 15.03 -17.75 4.27
CA ASN A 51 15.49 -18.84 5.14
C ASN A 51 16.46 -18.32 6.22
N LYS A 52 17.36 -17.38 5.88
CA LYS A 52 18.27 -16.76 6.84
C LYS A 52 17.49 -16.11 7.98
N TYR A 53 16.55 -15.22 7.69
CA TYR A 53 15.79 -14.50 8.72
C TYR A 53 14.83 -15.42 9.49
N ALA A 54 14.19 -16.37 8.81
CA ALA A 54 13.31 -17.35 9.47
C ALA A 54 14.05 -18.24 10.46
N ASN A 55 15.33 -18.57 10.19
CA ASN A 55 16.18 -19.35 11.10
C ASN A 55 16.74 -18.48 12.24
N GLN A 56 17.08 -17.21 12.00
CA GLN A 56 17.63 -16.31 13.01
C GLN A 56 16.55 -15.89 14.04
N GLU A 57 15.33 -15.62 13.59
CA GLU A 57 14.21 -15.18 14.41
C GLU A 57 13.16 -16.30 14.52
N SER A 58 13.52 -17.38 15.19
CA SER A 58 12.69 -18.59 15.32
C SER A 58 11.29 -18.25 15.85
N GLY A 59 10.26 -18.63 15.08
CA GLY A 59 8.85 -18.43 15.44
C GLY A 59 8.26 -17.07 15.11
N LEU A 60 9.06 -16.08 14.68
CA LEU A 60 8.57 -14.77 14.23
C LEU A 60 8.04 -14.83 12.80
N PHE A 61 8.72 -15.56 11.92
CA PHE A 61 8.39 -15.62 10.50
C PHE A 61 7.42 -16.75 10.17
N LYS A 62 6.39 -16.43 9.40
CA LYS A 62 5.47 -17.38 8.78
C LYS A 62 5.50 -17.27 7.26
N ILE A 63 6.01 -18.31 6.62
CA ILE A 63 6.13 -18.35 5.16
C ILE A 63 4.89 -19.00 4.56
N VAL A 64 4.26 -18.33 3.60
CA VAL A 64 3.07 -18.78 2.87
C VAL A 64 3.43 -18.97 1.40
N PRO A 65 3.84 -20.17 0.98
CA PRO A 65 4.15 -20.45 -0.42
C PRO A 65 2.86 -20.65 -1.23
N LEU A 66 2.73 -19.95 -2.36
CA LEU A 66 1.69 -20.18 -3.36
C LEU A 66 2.30 -20.94 -4.53
N VAL A 67 1.56 -21.90 -5.06
CA VAL A 67 2.01 -22.74 -6.16
C VAL A 67 2.26 -21.93 -7.44
N LYS A 68 1.46 -20.89 -7.67
CA LYS A 68 1.55 -20.00 -8.84
C LYS A 68 1.31 -18.56 -8.43
N ASN A 69 1.71 -17.64 -9.29
CA ASN A 69 1.41 -16.22 -9.13
C ASN A 69 -0.10 -15.96 -9.22
N LEU A 70 -0.68 -15.45 -8.15
CA LEU A 70 -2.09 -15.06 -8.08
C LEU A 70 -2.32 -13.56 -8.31
N GLY A 71 -1.27 -12.75 -8.33
CA GLY A 71 -1.37 -11.30 -8.33
C GLY A 71 -1.44 -10.70 -6.92
N LEU A 72 -1.18 -9.36 -6.82
CA LEU A 72 -0.96 -8.69 -5.53
C LEU A 72 -2.15 -8.84 -4.58
N GLY A 73 -3.37 -8.53 -5.03
CA GLY A 73 -4.54 -8.55 -4.16
C GLY A 73 -4.84 -9.93 -3.59
N LEU A 74 -4.91 -10.95 -4.46
CA LEU A 74 -5.22 -12.31 -4.01
C LEU A 74 -4.14 -12.90 -3.10
N ALA A 75 -2.87 -12.63 -3.39
CA ALA A 75 -1.79 -13.08 -2.52
C ALA A 75 -1.82 -12.39 -1.14
N LEU A 76 -2.19 -11.09 -1.07
CA LEU A 76 -2.40 -10.40 0.20
C LEU A 76 -3.54 -11.03 1.00
N ASN A 77 -4.64 -11.44 0.37
CA ASN A 77 -5.71 -12.18 1.05
C ASN A 77 -5.21 -13.50 1.65
N GLU A 78 -4.40 -14.27 0.91
CA GLU A 78 -3.85 -15.51 1.44
C GLU A 78 -2.94 -15.25 2.64
N GLY A 79 -2.15 -14.19 2.61
CA GLY A 79 -1.37 -13.73 3.76
C GLY A 79 -2.26 -13.35 4.95
N LEU A 80 -3.30 -12.56 4.72
CA LEU A 80 -4.24 -12.12 5.76
C LEU A 80 -4.90 -13.29 6.48
N LYS A 81 -5.38 -14.30 5.73
CA LYS A 81 -5.97 -15.53 6.29
C LYS A 81 -5.01 -16.29 7.21
N LYS A 82 -3.68 -16.11 7.02
CA LYS A 82 -2.65 -16.78 7.80
C LYS A 82 -2.15 -15.96 9.00
N CYS A 83 -2.47 -14.66 9.06
CA CYS A 83 -2.13 -13.81 10.20
C CYS A 83 -2.87 -14.24 11.47
N ARG A 84 -2.15 -14.36 12.59
CA ARG A 84 -2.75 -14.75 13.89
C ARG A 84 -3.54 -13.61 14.52
N ASN A 85 -2.98 -12.41 14.52
CA ASN A 85 -3.55 -11.25 15.22
C ASN A 85 -4.53 -10.48 14.34
N GLU A 86 -5.37 -9.67 14.98
CA GLU A 86 -6.37 -8.84 14.32
C GLU A 86 -5.75 -7.65 13.59
N LEU A 87 -4.79 -6.96 14.21
CA LEU A 87 -4.12 -5.83 13.59
C LEU A 87 -2.98 -6.31 12.68
N VAL A 88 -3.04 -5.89 11.42
CA VAL A 88 -2.08 -6.27 10.39
C VAL A 88 -1.52 -5.02 9.73
N ALA A 89 -0.22 -4.80 9.83
CA ALA A 89 0.50 -3.79 9.06
C ALA A 89 0.92 -4.38 7.71
N ARG A 90 0.62 -3.68 6.63
CA ARG A 90 1.08 -4.02 5.28
C ARG A 90 2.42 -3.35 5.02
N MET A 91 3.31 -4.03 4.31
CA MET A 91 4.60 -3.50 3.87
C MET A 91 4.96 -4.04 2.49
N ASP A 92 5.58 -3.22 1.65
CA ASP A 92 6.25 -3.68 0.43
C ASP A 92 7.67 -4.13 0.73
N THR A 93 8.19 -5.01 -0.09
CA THR A 93 9.48 -5.67 0.11
C THR A 93 10.66 -4.88 -0.46
N ASP A 94 10.44 -3.67 -0.95
CA ASP A 94 11.44 -2.75 -1.48
C ASP A 94 11.42 -1.37 -0.81
N ASP A 95 10.52 -1.19 0.19
CA ASP A 95 10.37 0.06 0.91
C ASP A 95 10.94 -0.04 2.34
N ILE A 96 11.09 1.10 3.01
CA ILE A 96 11.66 1.19 4.36
C ILE A 96 10.63 1.82 5.30
N SER A 97 10.29 1.12 6.39
CA SER A 97 9.44 1.64 7.46
C SER A 97 10.27 2.41 8.47
N LEU A 98 9.83 3.60 8.88
CA LEU A 98 10.44 4.28 10.03
C LEU A 98 10.12 3.53 11.32
N GLU A 99 11.02 3.59 12.29
CA GLU A 99 11.00 2.76 13.49
C GLU A 99 9.76 2.95 14.38
N ASN A 100 9.20 4.14 14.40
CA ASN A 100 8.03 4.51 15.21
C ASN A 100 6.68 4.33 14.49
N ARG A 101 6.66 3.87 13.23
CA ARG A 101 5.44 3.77 12.43
C ARG A 101 4.37 2.94 13.12
N CYS A 102 4.70 1.72 13.47
CA CYS A 102 3.70 0.79 14.01
C CYS A 102 3.23 1.22 15.41
N GLU A 103 4.10 1.80 16.23
CA GLU A 103 3.73 2.37 17.51
C GLU A 103 2.68 3.48 17.37
N LEU A 104 2.91 4.42 16.45
CA LEU A 104 1.98 5.53 16.22
C LEU A 104 0.62 5.05 15.70
N GLN A 105 0.62 4.09 14.77
CA GLN A 105 -0.63 3.51 14.26
C GLN A 105 -1.38 2.70 15.34
N LEU A 106 -0.69 1.90 16.13
CA LEU A 106 -1.28 1.14 17.24
C LEU A 106 -1.96 2.06 18.26
N LYS A 107 -1.34 3.18 18.61
CA LYS A 107 -1.94 4.19 19.50
C LYS A 107 -3.29 4.71 18.99
N GLU A 108 -3.46 4.86 17.68
CA GLU A 108 -4.74 5.30 17.11
C GLU A 108 -5.82 4.21 17.21
N PHE A 109 -5.48 2.94 17.01
CA PHE A 109 -6.42 1.83 17.23
C PHE A 109 -6.80 1.64 18.70
N GLU A 110 -5.91 2.00 19.63
CA GLU A 110 -6.21 1.99 21.07
C GLU A 110 -7.15 3.15 21.47
N LYS A 111 -6.97 4.33 20.86
CA LYS A 111 -7.82 5.51 21.11
C LYS A 111 -9.23 5.37 20.52
N ASP A 112 -9.35 4.77 19.36
CA ASP A 112 -10.65 4.60 18.66
C ASP A 112 -10.91 3.13 18.28
N PRO A 113 -11.68 2.40 19.10
CA PRO A 113 -12.06 1.01 18.79
C PRO A 113 -12.85 0.83 17.49
N LYS A 114 -13.46 1.89 16.93
CA LYS A 114 -14.19 1.85 15.65
C LYS A 114 -13.24 1.91 14.45
N LEU A 115 -11.99 2.32 14.66
CA LEU A 115 -11.02 2.42 13.58
C LEU A 115 -10.77 1.06 12.95
N SER A 116 -10.94 0.98 11.63
CA SER A 116 -10.74 -0.25 10.83
C SER A 116 -9.43 -0.19 10.03
N ILE A 117 -9.02 1.01 9.59
CA ILE A 117 -7.81 1.21 8.78
C ILE A 117 -7.13 2.55 9.12
N CYS A 118 -5.81 2.49 9.33
CA CYS A 118 -4.94 3.64 9.57
C CYS A 118 -3.78 3.64 8.57
N GLY A 119 -3.68 4.69 7.74
CA GLY A 119 -2.56 4.92 6.85
C GLY A 119 -1.63 6.03 7.33
N THR A 120 -0.60 6.33 6.54
CA THR A 120 0.33 7.46 6.77
C THR A 120 0.68 8.15 5.45
N MET A 121 1.37 9.29 5.50
CA MET A 121 2.06 9.85 4.35
C MET A 121 3.26 8.99 3.99
N ILE A 122 3.81 9.22 2.81
CA ILE A 122 5.07 8.62 2.36
C ILE A 122 6.01 9.68 1.83
N ASP A 123 7.30 9.42 1.97
CA ASP A 123 8.34 10.11 1.22
C ASP A 123 8.93 9.16 0.18
N GLU A 124 9.08 9.64 -1.06
CA GLU A 124 9.72 8.89 -2.15
C GLU A 124 11.20 9.26 -2.22
N PHE A 125 12.09 8.27 -2.35
CA PHE A 125 13.53 8.48 -2.44
C PHE A 125 14.16 7.80 -3.67
N TYR A 126 15.31 8.32 -4.12
CA TYR A 126 16.16 7.69 -5.13
C TYR A 126 17.48 7.27 -4.51
N ASP A 127 18.00 6.14 -4.95
CA ASP A 127 19.29 5.55 -4.59
C ASP A 127 19.43 5.32 -3.08
N THR A 128 19.51 6.36 -2.26
CA THR A 128 19.65 6.28 -0.81
C THR A 128 18.45 6.92 -0.08
N PRO A 129 18.10 6.43 1.11
CA PRO A 129 16.94 6.91 1.88
C PRO A 129 16.99 8.40 2.23
N GLU A 130 18.17 8.99 2.25
CA GLU A 130 18.38 10.42 2.53
C GLU A 130 17.99 11.31 1.34
N ASN A 131 18.02 10.76 0.13
CA ASN A 131 17.72 11.49 -1.10
C ASN A 131 16.20 11.52 -1.37
N ILE A 132 15.45 12.26 -0.56
CA ILE A 132 14.02 12.43 -0.70
C ILE A 132 13.70 13.33 -1.89
N VAL A 133 12.97 12.82 -2.86
CA VAL A 133 12.62 13.53 -4.11
C VAL A 133 11.17 13.99 -4.17
N ALA A 134 10.28 13.37 -3.41
CA ALA A 134 8.87 13.74 -3.36
C ALA A 134 8.17 13.20 -2.11
N SER A 135 7.01 13.79 -1.79
CA SER A 135 6.12 13.28 -0.75
C SER A 135 4.71 13.08 -1.32
N ARG A 136 4.01 12.04 -0.87
CA ARG A 136 2.60 11.85 -1.18
C ARG A 136 1.75 12.03 0.07
N ILE A 137 0.94 13.10 0.03
CA ILE A 137 -0.02 13.47 1.07
C ILE A 137 -1.40 12.91 0.70
N VAL A 138 -2.09 12.38 1.69
CA VAL A 138 -3.46 11.85 1.60
C VAL A 138 -4.36 12.48 2.67
N PRO A 139 -5.70 12.48 2.52
CA PRO A 139 -6.60 13.07 3.50
C PRO A 139 -6.48 12.39 4.88
N LEU A 140 -6.60 13.15 5.96
CA LEU A 140 -6.44 12.65 7.33
C LEU A 140 -7.73 12.05 7.89
N LYS A 141 -8.86 12.73 7.69
CA LYS A 141 -10.13 12.43 8.36
C LYS A 141 -11.04 11.58 7.46
N HIS A 142 -11.81 10.69 8.07
CA HIS A 142 -12.71 9.76 7.39
C HIS A 142 -13.56 10.40 6.30
N ASN A 143 -14.24 11.51 6.58
CA ASN A 143 -15.12 12.17 5.62
C ASN A 143 -14.37 12.70 4.38
N ASP A 144 -13.14 13.17 4.56
CA ASP A 144 -12.30 13.63 3.46
C ASP A 144 -11.69 12.45 2.68
N ILE A 145 -11.38 11.35 3.38
CA ILE A 145 -10.98 10.06 2.81
C ILE A 145 -12.07 9.55 1.86
N VAL A 146 -13.33 9.51 2.31
CA VAL A 146 -14.48 9.10 1.46
C VAL A 146 -14.60 10.00 0.22
N LYS A 147 -14.51 11.33 0.37
CA LYS A 147 -14.57 12.27 -0.76
C LYS A 147 -13.42 12.07 -1.74
N PHE A 148 -12.19 11.90 -1.23
CA PHE A 148 -11.00 11.71 -2.05
C PHE A 148 -11.03 10.37 -2.78
N GLY A 149 -11.55 9.33 -2.13
CA GLY A 149 -11.74 7.99 -2.68
C GLY A 149 -12.58 7.92 -3.95
N ARG A 150 -13.44 8.91 -4.19
CA ARG A 150 -14.24 9.02 -5.42
C ARG A 150 -13.41 9.03 -6.71
N ARG A 151 -12.16 9.48 -6.63
CA ARG A 151 -11.28 9.67 -7.79
C ARG A 151 -9.91 9.03 -7.64
N ARG A 152 -9.42 8.80 -6.39
CA ARG A 152 -8.03 8.39 -6.11
C ARG A 152 -7.97 7.51 -4.87
N SER A 153 -6.94 6.65 -4.79
CA SER A 153 -6.69 5.88 -3.56
C SER A 153 -6.48 6.82 -2.37
N PRO A 154 -7.32 6.72 -1.32
CA PRO A 154 -7.28 7.62 -0.18
C PRO A 154 -6.25 7.22 0.88
N PHE A 155 -5.57 6.12 0.70
CA PHE A 155 -4.46 5.64 1.52
C PHE A 155 -3.23 5.37 0.66
N ASN A 156 -2.07 5.46 1.25
CA ASN A 156 -0.84 4.92 0.68
C ASN A 156 -0.76 3.44 1.03
N HIS A 157 -0.91 2.56 0.05
CA HIS A 157 -1.08 1.11 0.25
C HIS A 157 0.01 0.51 1.15
N VAL A 158 1.26 0.90 0.93
CA VAL A 158 2.42 0.42 1.71
C VAL A 158 2.37 0.78 3.20
N THR A 159 1.56 1.79 3.58
CA THR A 159 1.55 2.31 4.94
C THR A 159 0.43 1.78 5.81
N VAL A 160 -0.56 1.09 5.25
CA VAL A 160 -1.77 0.77 5.99
C VAL A 160 -1.53 -0.26 7.09
N MET A 161 -2.13 0.01 8.26
CA MET A 161 -2.44 -0.96 9.28
C MET A 161 -3.96 -1.08 9.35
N PHE A 162 -4.50 -2.29 9.45
CA PHE A 162 -5.94 -2.50 9.44
C PHE A 162 -6.35 -3.70 10.30
N LYS A 163 -7.64 -3.74 10.64
CA LYS A 163 -8.26 -4.91 11.24
C LYS A 163 -8.50 -5.97 10.17
N LYS A 164 -7.92 -7.13 10.34
CA LYS A 164 -8.00 -8.27 9.42
C LYS A 164 -9.45 -8.67 9.13
N ASN A 165 -10.26 -8.79 10.19
CA ASN A 165 -11.65 -9.22 10.06
C ASN A 165 -12.48 -8.18 9.31
N ASP A 166 -12.24 -6.88 9.49
CA ASP A 166 -12.91 -5.81 8.74
C ASP A 166 -12.57 -5.86 7.25
N VAL A 167 -11.28 -6.09 6.92
CA VAL A 167 -10.87 -6.28 5.53
C VAL A 167 -11.55 -7.50 4.91
N LEU A 168 -11.57 -8.65 5.60
CA LEU A 168 -12.18 -9.88 5.07
C LEU A 168 -13.72 -9.78 5.01
N ALA A 169 -14.35 -9.06 5.93
CA ALA A 169 -15.79 -8.80 5.91
C ALA A 169 -16.20 -7.88 4.74
N CYS A 170 -15.27 -7.04 4.26
CA CYS A 170 -15.50 -6.19 3.09
C CYS A 170 -15.41 -7.01 1.80
N GLU A 171 -16.47 -7.75 1.47
CA GLU A 171 -16.62 -8.55 0.24
C GLU A 171 -15.46 -9.56 0.01
N GLY A 172 -14.88 -10.11 1.09
CA GLY A 172 -13.79 -11.09 1.01
C GLY A 172 -12.40 -10.49 0.91
N GLY A 173 -12.25 -9.18 1.11
CA GLY A 173 -10.97 -8.47 1.10
C GLY A 173 -10.58 -7.93 -0.27
N TYR A 174 -9.32 -8.13 -0.68
CA TYR A 174 -8.82 -7.67 -1.97
C TYR A 174 -9.45 -8.46 -3.13
N HIS A 175 -9.87 -7.75 -4.17
CA HIS A 175 -10.34 -8.36 -5.42
C HIS A 175 -9.18 -8.52 -6.42
N ASP A 176 -9.39 -9.40 -7.42
CA ASP A 176 -8.47 -9.53 -8.57
C ASP A 176 -8.68 -8.36 -9.54
N VAL A 177 -8.12 -7.22 -9.17
CA VAL A 177 -8.16 -6.00 -9.96
C VAL A 177 -6.75 -5.59 -10.36
N HIS A 178 -6.46 -5.61 -11.66
CA HIS A 178 -5.11 -5.33 -12.16
C HIS A 178 -4.59 -3.97 -11.70
N ARG A 179 -3.60 -3.93 -10.80
CA ARG A 179 -2.91 -2.73 -10.26
C ARG A 179 -3.83 -1.69 -9.60
N LYS A 180 -5.04 -2.05 -9.23
CA LYS A 180 -6.01 -1.17 -8.57
C LYS A 180 -6.71 -1.88 -7.41
N GLU A 181 -6.14 -2.96 -6.93
CA GLU A 181 -6.58 -3.74 -5.78
C GLU A 181 -6.68 -2.90 -4.52
N ASP A 182 -5.79 -1.91 -4.36
CA ASP A 182 -5.73 -1.00 -3.21
C ASP A 182 -6.91 -0.02 -3.20
N ILE A 183 -7.09 0.73 -4.29
CA ILE A 183 -8.20 1.69 -4.38
C ILE A 183 -9.55 0.96 -4.34
N ASP A 184 -9.67 -0.21 -4.97
CA ASP A 184 -10.88 -1.01 -4.94
C ASP A 184 -11.25 -1.38 -3.49
N LEU A 185 -10.33 -1.99 -2.74
CA LEU A 185 -10.57 -2.38 -1.36
C LEU A 185 -10.87 -1.18 -0.47
N PHE A 186 -10.01 -0.16 -0.49
CA PHE A 186 -10.12 0.95 0.47
C PHE A 186 -11.40 1.77 0.28
N VAL A 187 -11.82 1.98 -0.96
CA VAL A 187 -13.07 2.71 -1.24
C VAL A 187 -14.28 1.88 -0.86
N ARG A 188 -14.27 0.56 -1.09
CA ARG A 188 -15.32 -0.33 -0.59
C ARG A 188 -15.41 -0.31 0.94
N MET A 189 -14.29 -0.39 1.63
CA MET A 189 -14.26 -0.33 3.10
C MET A 189 -14.89 0.96 3.61
N VAL A 190 -14.39 2.13 3.20
CA VAL A 190 -14.86 3.41 3.76
C VAL A 190 -16.29 3.77 3.38
N ASN A 191 -16.82 3.25 2.27
CA ASN A 191 -18.23 3.39 1.91
C ASN A 191 -19.11 2.28 2.51
N GLY A 192 -18.52 1.15 2.89
CA GLY A 192 -19.19 0.02 3.56
C GLY A 192 -19.30 0.18 5.08
N GLY A 193 -18.97 1.34 5.63
CA GLY A 193 -19.10 1.65 7.06
C GLY A 193 -17.86 1.36 7.90
N PHE A 194 -16.74 0.96 7.30
CA PHE A 194 -15.47 0.78 7.99
C PHE A 194 -14.75 2.12 8.15
N TRP A 195 -14.37 2.46 9.39
CA TRP A 195 -13.79 3.76 9.71
C TRP A 195 -12.31 3.84 9.38
N GLY A 196 -11.90 4.90 8.68
CA GLY A 196 -10.51 5.10 8.26
C GLY A 196 -9.94 6.46 8.63
N MET A 197 -8.62 6.50 8.89
CA MET A 197 -7.85 7.73 9.08
C MET A 197 -6.44 7.59 8.50
N ASN A 198 -5.76 8.72 8.32
CA ASN A 198 -4.32 8.74 8.06
C ASN A 198 -3.63 9.64 9.07
N LEU A 199 -2.42 9.25 9.52
CA LEU A 199 -1.52 10.09 10.27
C LEU A 199 -0.89 11.17 9.38
N ASN A 200 -0.66 12.36 9.92
CA ASN A 200 -0.04 13.47 9.19
C ASN A 200 1.50 13.40 9.24
N GLU A 201 2.04 12.21 9.14
CA GLU A 201 3.48 11.95 9.18
C GLU A 201 3.89 10.99 8.06
N SER A 202 5.04 11.24 7.43
CA SER A 202 5.65 10.31 6.48
C SER A 202 6.41 9.25 7.28
N LEU A 203 5.83 8.05 7.37
CA LEU A 203 6.37 6.95 8.18
C LEU A 203 6.86 5.77 7.34
N VAL A 204 6.82 5.89 6.02
CA VAL A 204 7.40 4.93 5.08
C VAL A 204 8.15 5.69 3.99
N LEU A 205 9.38 5.26 3.73
CA LEU A 205 10.19 5.69 2.62
C LEU A 205 9.98 4.73 1.46
N VAL A 206 9.45 5.24 0.35
CA VAL A 206 9.13 4.46 -0.85
C VAL A 206 10.24 4.61 -1.88
N ARG A 207 10.81 3.50 -2.28
CA ARG A 207 11.85 3.46 -3.31
C ARG A 207 11.25 3.77 -4.67
N SER A 208 11.65 4.89 -5.26
CA SER A 208 11.15 5.35 -6.57
C SER A 208 12.10 4.93 -7.69
N ASN A 209 11.52 4.48 -8.80
CA ASN A 209 12.25 4.15 -10.03
C ASN A 209 11.69 4.95 -11.21
N ILE A 210 12.56 5.34 -12.15
CA ILE A 210 12.19 6.06 -13.38
C ILE A 210 11.16 5.28 -14.20
N ASP A 211 11.21 3.95 -14.19
CA ASP A 211 10.30 3.05 -14.92
C ASP A 211 8.85 3.11 -14.42
N ASN A 212 8.60 3.69 -13.25
CA ASN A 212 7.25 3.81 -12.70
C ASN A 212 6.32 4.67 -13.58
N PHE A 213 6.86 5.65 -14.31
CA PHE A 213 6.07 6.49 -15.22
C PHE A 213 5.56 5.70 -16.44
N GLU A 214 6.41 4.89 -17.05
CA GLU A 214 6.04 4.09 -18.21
C GLU A 214 4.99 3.02 -17.87
N ARG A 215 5.14 2.39 -16.71
CA ARG A 215 4.15 1.44 -16.20
C ARG A 215 2.77 2.08 -15.94
N ARG A 216 2.74 3.34 -15.48
CA ARG A 216 1.49 4.09 -15.25
C ARG A 216 0.81 4.51 -16.55
N LYS A 217 1.56 4.77 -17.61
CA LYS A 217 1.10 5.20 -18.93
C LYS A 217 0.48 4.08 -19.76
N SER A 218 0.59 2.81 -19.38
CA SER A 218 0.04 1.70 -20.16
C SER A 218 -1.49 1.76 -20.27
N TRP A 219 -2.03 1.44 -21.46
CA TRP A 219 -3.48 1.39 -21.67
C TRP A 219 -4.19 0.42 -20.71
N ALA A 220 -3.55 -0.73 -20.43
CA ALA A 220 -4.07 -1.70 -19.48
C ALA A 220 -4.29 -1.08 -18.08
N ASN A 221 -3.34 -0.24 -17.61
CA ASN A 221 -3.46 0.47 -16.34
C ASN A 221 -4.58 1.54 -16.37
N CYS A 222 -4.66 2.31 -17.46
CA CYS A 222 -5.73 3.32 -17.62
C CYS A 222 -7.11 2.67 -17.67
N LYS A 223 -7.27 1.59 -18.46
CA LYS A 223 -8.51 0.83 -18.56
C LYS A 223 -8.94 0.24 -17.21
N SER A 224 -8.00 -0.34 -16.46
CA SER A 224 -8.28 -0.86 -15.11
C SER A 224 -8.77 0.23 -14.16
N TYR A 225 -8.14 1.40 -14.21
CA TYR A 225 -8.55 2.52 -13.36
C TYR A 225 -9.95 3.04 -13.70
N ILE A 226 -10.24 3.23 -14.99
CA ILE A 226 -11.56 3.64 -15.46
C ILE A 226 -12.61 2.61 -15.03
N LYS A 227 -12.33 1.32 -15.16
CA LYS A 227 -13.24 0.24 -14.75
C LYS A 227 -13.59 0.34 -13.26
N VAL A 228 -12.60 0.52 -12.39
CA VAL A 228 -12.81 0.64 -10.95
C VAL A 228 -13.68 1.85 -10.61
N ILE A 229 -13.42 3.02 -11.19
CA ILE A 229 -14.23 4.22 -10.92
C ILE A 229 -15.64 4.09 -11.53
N PHE A 230 -15.79 3.38 -12.65
CA PHE A 230 -17.11 3.05 -13.21
C PHE A 230 -17.91 2.15 -12.26
N ASP A 231 -17.28 1.16 -11.65
CA ASP A 231 -17.91 0.30 -10.64
C ASP A 231 -18.29 1.11 -9.38
N PHE A 232 -17.46 2.06 -8.96
CA PHE A 232 -17.79 2.98 -7.87
C PHE A 232 -18.99 3.88 -8.19
N TRP A 233 -19.08 4.36 -9.41
CA TRP A 233 -20.25 5.13 -9.85
C TRP A 233 -21.52 4.29 -9.81
N LYS A 234 -21.49 3.05 -10.29
CA LYS A 234 -22.63 2.12 -10.22
C LYS A 234 -23.07 1.82 -8.78
N ARG A 235 -22.14 1.75 -7.85
CA ARG A 235 -22.38 1.53 -6.42
C ARG A 235 -22.82 2.80 -5.68
N GLY A 236 -22.82 3.97 -6.33
CA GLY A 236 -23.12 5.25 -5.69
C GLY A 236 -21.96 5.82 -4.84
N TYR A 237 -20.76 5.23 -4.91
CA TYR A 237 -19.57 5.72 -4.20
C TYR A 237 -18.94 6.94 -4.87
N SER A 238 -19.11 7.08 -6.19
CA SER A 238 -18.61 8.21 -6.99
C SER A 238 -19.76 8.86 -7.75
N ARG A 239 -19.61 10.15 -8.08
CA ARG A 239 -20.56 10.89 -8.93
C ARG A 239 -20.20 10.66 -10.41
N LEU A 240 -21.18 10.88 -11.32
CA LEU A 240 -20.91 10.84 -12.77
C LEU A 240 -19.81 11.82 -13.17
N SER A 241 -19.77 13.02 -12.57
CA SER A 241 -18.70 14.00 -12.78
C SER A 241 -17.31 13.51 -12.38
N ASP A 242 -17.20 12.65 -11.33
CA ASP A 242 -15.95 12.03 -10.91
C ASP A 242 -15.48 11.00 -11.94
N LEU A 243 -16.40 10.19 -12.46
CA LEU A 243 -16.12 9.23 -13.53
C LEU A 243 -15.63 9.93 -14.80
N VAL A 244 -16.37 10.95 -15.27
CA VAL A 244 -16.00 11.73 -16.47
C VAL A 244 -14.62 12.36 -16.29
N PHE A 245 -14.35 12.96 -15.13
CA PHE A 245 -13.03 13.53 -14.81
C PHE A 245 -11.92 12.47 -14.88
N VAL A 246 -12.14 11.28 -14.31
CA VAL A 246 -11.14 10.21 -14.34
C VAL A 246 -10.94 9.68 -15.75
N VAL A 247 -11.99 9.51 -16.54
CA VAL A 247 -11.87 9.10 -17.96
C VAL A 247 -11.01 10.10 -18.73
N ILE A 248 -11.32 11.41 -18.66
CA ILE A 248 -10.55 12.45 -19.35
C ILE A 248 -9.08 12.43 -18.91
N THR A 249 -8.82 12.36 -17.62
CA THR A 249 -7.43 12.37 -17.09
C THR A 249 -6.66 11.11 -17.45
N GLN A 250 -7.28 9.93 -17.45
CA GLN A 250 -6.61 8.68 -17.82
C GLN A 250 -6.33 8.61 -19.33
N VAL A 251 -7.27 9.03 -20.17
CA VAL A 251 -7.05 9.12 -21.61
C VAL A 251 -5.98 10.18 -21.93
N GLY A 252 -6.06 11.34 -21.30
CA GLY A 252 -5.04 12.39 -21.42
C GLY A 252 -3.65 11.90 -21.01
N MET A 253 -3.54 11.16 -19.89
CA MET A 253 -2.27 10.58 -19.44
C MET A 253 -1.73 9.53 -20.42
N PHE A 254 -2.60 8.73 -21.06
CA PHE A 254 -2.18 7.76 -22.06
C PHE A 254 -1.63 8.41 -23.33
N ILE A 255 -2.24 9.50 -23.80
CA ILE A 255 -1.87 10.19 -25.05
C ILE A 255 -0.68 11.13 -24.82
N ALA A 256 -0.58 11.78 -23.65
CA ALA A 256 0.42 12.81 -23.38
C ALA A 256 1.86 12.29 -23.50
N PRO A 257 2.79 13.07 -24.07
CA PRO A 257 4.21 12.72 -24.10
C PRO A 257 4.79 12.61 -22.69
N THR A 258 5.75 11.72 -22.49
CA THR A 258 6.34 11.43 -21.17
C THR A 258 6.95 12.65 -20.49
N TRP A 259 7.55 13.57 -21.27
CA TRP A 259 8.12 14.82 -20.74
C TRP A 259 7.05 15.73 -20.10
N LEU A 260 5.86 15.81 -20.70
CA LEU A 260 4.75 16.60 -20.17
C LEU A 260 4.21 15.98 -18.88
N LEU A 261 4.11 14.65 -18.82
CA LEU A 261 3.69 13.94 -17.62
C LEU A 261 4.66 14.13 -16.44
N ARG A 262 5.95 14.22 -16.72
CA ARG A 262 6.97 14.52 -15.68
C ARG A 262 6.74 15.91 -15.08
N ILE A 263 6.51 16.92 -15.91
CA ILE A 263 6.24 18.30 -15.45
C ILE A 263 4.96 18.35 -14.61
N VAL A 264 3.88 17.73 -15.08
CA VAL A 264 2.59 17.71 -14.36
C VAL A 264 2.70 16.92 -13.05
N SER A 265 3.38 15.77 -13.05
CA SER A 265 3.58 14.97 -11.85
C SER A 265 4.33 15.73 -10.77
N ASN A 266 5.39 16.42 -11.12
CA ASN A 266 6.20 17.17 -10.16
C ASN A 266 5.45 18.39 -9.59
N LYS A 267 4.65 19.09 -10.42
CA LYS A 267 3.94 20.30 -9.98
C LYS A 267 2.58 20.06 -9.31
N VAL A 268 1.88 18.97 -9.65
CA VAL A 268 0.47 18.80 -9.27
C VAL A 268 0.26 17.62 -8.33
N LEU A 269 1.04 16.55 -8.48
CA LEU A 269 0.80 15.29 -7.74
C LEU A 269 1.76 15.08 -6.56
N ARG A 270 2.83 15.85 -6.51
CA ARG A 270 3.87 15.76 -5.49
C ARG A 270 4.00 17.14 -4.86
N SER A 271 3.80 17.25 -3.55
CA SER A 271 4.15 18.47 -2.83
C SER A 271 5.66 18.49 -2.68
N GLU A 272 6.29 19.61 -3.08
CA GLU A 272 7.66 19.88 -2.64
C GLU A 272 7.64 19.96 -1.10
N ARG A 273 8.53 19.20 -0.45
CA ARG A 273 8.70 19.28 0.99
C ARG A 273 9.16 20.70 1.33
N LYS A 274 8.32 21.52 1.91
CA LYS A 274 8.81 22.67 2.67
C LYS A 274 9.65 22.08 3.79
N THR A 275 10.96 22.26 3.68
CA THR A 275 11.93 21.86 4.70
C THR A 275 11.39 22.33 6.06
N ARG A 276 11.00 21.40 6.91
CA ARG A 276 10.77 21.74 8.33
C ARG A 276 12.17 21.95 8.92
N MET A 277 12.56 23.22 9.07
CA MET A 277 13.60 23.62 10.02
C MET A 277 13.08 23.39 11.43
#